data_810e11f0a676422636b0bc655651184b
#
_entry.id   810e11f0a676422636b0bc655651184b
#
_cell.length_a   1.000
_cell.length_b   1.000
_cell.length_c   1.000
_cell.angle_alpha   90.00
_cell.angle_beta   90.00
_cell.angle_gamma   90.00
#
_symmetry.space_group_name_H-M   'P 1'
#
loop_
_entity.id
_entity.type
_entity.pdbx_description
1 polymer ?
#
loop_
_entity_poly.entity_id
_entity_poly.type
_entity_poly.pdbx_seq_one_letter_code
_entity_poly.pdbx_strand_id
1 'polypeptide(L)'
;EECFSLYKDGLYNNKLFHMVIGNADSYLDEKKLPGRKKWSEESHLRRYKNDWVLDIIEGGPNDDFVLGYDYHNCGICNLCRDEGCFELAKYLCRMDFVLADMMDLKLTRTQTLAENGTYCDFRYGRKSQ
;
A
#
# COMPACT_ATOMS: atom_id res chain seq x y z
N GLU A 1 -3.45 18.35 8.60
CA GLU A 1 -4.80 18.05 8.10
C GLU A 1 -5.08 18.81 6.79
N GLU A 2 -4.80 20.10 6.72
CA GLU A 2 -4.99 20.92 5.51
C GLU A 2 -4.18 20.41 4.31
N CYS A 3 -2.88 20.14 4.48
CA CYS A 3 -2.04 19.57 3.42
C CYS A 3 -2.57 18.22 2.91
N PHE A 4 -3.10 17.39 3.81
CA PHE A 4 -3.70 16.11 3.42
C PHE A 4 -4.96 16.31 2.58
N SER A 5 -5.82 17.25 2.97
CA SER A 5 -7.04 17.58 2.20
C SER A 5 -6.71 18.09 0.81
N LEU A 6 -5.77 19.04 0.68
CA LEU A 6 -5.33 19.58 -0.60
C LEU A 6 -4.75 18.49 -1.52
N TYR A 7 -3.93 17.60 -0.98
CA TYR A 7 -3.37 16.50 -1.74
C TYR A 7 -4.45 15.51 -2.21
N LYS A 8 -5.36 15.12 -1.32
CA LYS A 8 -6.51 14.27 -1.63
C LYS A 8 -7.34 14.87 -2.75
N ASP A 9 -7.74 16.14 -2.61
CA ASP A 9 -8.56 16.84 -3.60
C ASP A 9 -7.83 16.93 -4.96
N GLY A 10 -6.51 17.17 -4.93
CA GLY A 10 -5.67 17.16 -6.13
C GLY A 10 -5.68 15.83 -6.87
N LEU A 11 -5.61 14.70 -6.14
CA LEU A 11 -5.69 13.38 -6.74
C LEU A 11 -7.07 13.08 -7.32
N TYR A 12 -8.15 13.33 -6.56
CA TYR A 12 -9.52 13.09 -7.03
C TYR A 12 -9.91 13.93 -8.24
N ASN A 13 -9.37 15.14 -8.37
CA ASN A 13 -9.64 16.02 -9.51
C ASN A 13 -8.74 15.75 -10.73
N ASN A 14 -7.73 14.89 -10.61
CA ASN A 14 -6.79 14.58 -11.68
C ASN A 14 -7.29 13.43 -12.55
N LYS A 15 -7.95 13.75 -13.67
CA LYS A 15 -8.49 12.75 -14.60
C LYS A 15 -7.42 11.81 -15.17
N LEU A 16 -6.23 12.32 -15.46
CA LEU A 16 -5.12 11.51 -15.97
C LEU A 16 -4.68 10.48 -14.91
N PHE A 17 -4.59 10.90 -13.65
CA PHE A 17 -4.23 10.02 -12.56
C PHE A 17 -5.26 8.89 -12.38
N HIS A 18 -6.56 9.18 -12.47
CA HIS A 18 -7.62 8.16 -12.46
C HIS A 18 -7.46 7.12 -13.58
N MET A 19 -7.04 7.52 -14.77
CA MET A 19 -6.79 6.59 -15.87
C MET A 19 -5.59 5.67 -15.61
N VAL A 20 -4.56 6.18 -14.95
CA VAL A 20 -3.30 5.46 -14.71
C VAL A 20 -3.38 4.54 -13.50
N ILE A 21 -4.06 4.96 -12.43
CA ILE A 21 -4.14 4.18 -11.18
C ILE A 21 -4.87 2.86 -11.35
N GLY A 22 -5.82 2.79 -12.30
CA GLY A 22 -6.63 1.61 -12.55
C GLY A 22 -7.84 1.50 -11.63
N ASN A 23 -8.35 0.29 -11.50
CA ASN A 23 -9.54 -0.04 -10.71
C ASN A 23 -9.35 -1.35 -9.95
N ALA A 24 -10.36 -1.75 -9.14
CA ALA A 24 -10.33 -2.97 -8.34
C ALA A 24 -10.09 -4.23 -9.18
N ASP A 25 -10.73 -4.36 -10.35
CA ASP A 25 -10.55 -5.53 -11.21
C ASP A 25 -9.12 -5.65 -11.72
N SER A 26 -8.56 -4.54 -12.19
CA SER A 26 -7.17 -4.49 -12.63
C SER A 26 -6.18 -4.73 -11.48
N TYR A 27 -6.48 -4.19 -10.28
CA TYR A 27 -5.60 -4.34 -9.12
C TYR A 27 -5.63 -5.77 -8.57
N LEU A 28 -6.80 -6.40 -8.49
CA LEU A 28 -6.99 -7.74 -7.94
C LEU A 28 -6.87 -8.86 -9.00
N ASP A 29 -6.43 -8.55 -10.21
CA ASP A 29 -6.26 -9.52 -11.29
C ASP A 29 -5.25 -10.61 -10.91
N GLU A 30 -5.71 -11.85 -10.82
CA GLU A 30 -4.91 -13.03 -10.49
C GLU A 30 -3.74 -13.24 -11.47
N LYS A 31 -3.88 -12.81 -12.72
CA LYS A 31 -2.80 -12.90 -13.73
C LYS A 31 -1.54 -12.11 -13.32
N LYS A 32 -1.69 -11.13 -12.45
CA LYS A 32 -0.57 -10.34 -11.91
C LYS A 32 0.12 -11.00 -10.72
N LEU A 33 -0.48 -12.02 -10.13
CA LEU A 33 0.02 -12.68 -8.93
C LEU A 33 1.42 -13.29 -9.09
N PRO A 34 1.77 -13.98 -10.19
CA PRO A 34 3.14 -14.49 -10.38
C PRO A 34 4.20 -13.37 -10.35
N GLY A 35 3.91 -12.24 -10.99
CA GLY A 35 4.82 -11.09 -10.99
C GLY A 35 4.99 -10.48 -9.60
N ARG A 36 3.91 -10.43 -8.81
CA ARG A 36 3.96 -9.95 -7.43
C ARG A 36 4.75 -10.88 -6.52
N LYS A 37 4.57 -12.20 -6.65
CA LYS A 37 5.36 -13.19 -5.91
C LYS A 37 6.84 -13.08 -6.23
N LYS A 38 7.19 -12.94 -7.50
CA LYS A 38 8.57 -12.70 -7.92
C LYS A 38 9.14 -11.41 -7.29
N TRP A 39 8.37 -10.32 -7.29
CA TRP A 39 8.79 -9.08 -6.63
C TRP A 39 9.00 -9.28 -5.12
N SER A 40 8.10 -10.01 -4.45
CA SER A 40 8.26 -10.38 -3.04
C SER A 40 9.59 -11.13 -2.81
N GLU A 41 9.85 -12.19 -3.56
CA GLU A 41 11.10 -12.97 -3.47
C GLU A 41 12.34 -12.09 -3.69
N GLU A 42 12.33 -11.25 -4.73
CA GLU A 42 13.42 -10.33 -5.03
C GLU A 42 13.62 -9.28 -3.94
N SER A 43 12.56 -8.83 -3.27
CA SER A 43 12.62 -7.86 -2.19
C SER A 43 13.44 -8.37 -0.99
N HIS A 44 13.36 -9.66 -0.70
CA HIS A 44 14.11 -10.29 0.39
C HIS A 44 15.63 -10.35 0.14
N LEU A 45 16.07 -10.14 -1.09
CA LEU A 45 17.51 -10.02 -1.40
C LEU A 45 18.12 -8.73 -0.85
N ARG A 46 17.30 -7.75 -0.45
CA ARG A 46 17.71 -6.48 0.18
C ARG A 46 18.87 -5.80 -0.56
N ARG A 47 18.77 -5.72 -1.88
CA ARG A 47 19.84 -5.17 -2.74
C ARG A 47 20.18 -3.71 -2.43
N TYR A 48 19.17 -2.97 -1.98
CA TYR A 48 19.31 -1.56 -1.61
C TYR A 48 18.78 -1.32 -0.20
N LYS A 49 19.46 -0.47 0.56
CA LYS A 49 19.13 -0.18 1.98
C LYS A 49 17.67 0.25 2.18
N ASN A 50 17.15 1.05 1.26
CA ASN A 50 15.85 1.68 1.39
C ASN A 50 14.75 1.01 0.54
N ASP A 51 15.00 -0.19 0.00
CA ASP A 51 13.98 -0.96 -0.70
C ASP A 51 12.91 -1.48 0.26
N TRP A 52 11.69 -1.60 -0.28
CA TRP A 52 10.64 -2.33 0.42
C TRP A 52 10.99 -3.80 0.47
N VAL A 53 10.70 -4.43 1.61
CA VAL A 53 10.76 -5.89 1.79
C VAL A 53 9.38 -6.34 2.19
N LEU A 54 8.80 -7.27 1.45
CA LEU A 54 7.41 -7.64 1.61
C LEU A 54 7.14 -9.11 1.31
N ASP A 55 6.06 -9.60 1.88
CA ASP A 55 5.43 -10.87 1.54
C ASP A 55 4.07 -10.65 0.89
N ILE A 56 3.71 -11.52 -0.05
CA ILE A 56 2.38 -11.56 -0.64
C ILE A 56 1.51 -12.52 0.16
N ILE A 57 0.33 -12.05 0.54
CA ILE A 57 -0.67 -12.83 1.27
C ILE A 57 -1.89 -13.03 0.37
N GLU A 58 -2.21 -14.26 0.03
CA GLU A 58 -3.40 -14.58 -0.75
C GLU A 58 -4.58 -14.80 0.20
N GLY A 59 -5.71 -14.11 -0.05
CA GLY A 59 -6.94 -14.33 0.68
C GLY A 59 -7.58 -15.67 0.32
N GLY A 60 -8.05 -16.37 1.32
CA GLY A 60 -8.80 -17.61 1.16
C GLY A 60 -10.32 -17.37 0.98
N PRO A 61 -11.09 -18.44 0.78
CA PRO A 61 -12.54 -18.34 0.51
C PRO A 61 -13.35 -17.75 1.69
N ASN A 62 -12.80 -17.78 2.91
CA ASN A 62 -13.45 -17.26 4.11
C ASN A 62 -12.87 -15.89 4.56
N ASP A 63 -11.87 -15.37 3.84
CA ASP A 63 -11.26 -14.09 4.14
C ASP A 63 -12.07 -12.94 3.53
N ASP A 64 -12.05 -11.78 4.17
CA ASP A 64 -12.69 -10.56 3.68
C ASP A 64 -11.78 -9.72 2.76
N PHE A 65 -10.66 -10.29 2.35
CA PHE A 65 -9.71 -9.72 1.38
C PHE A 65 -9.31 -10.75 0.32
N VAL A 66 -8.80 -10.26 -0.79
CA VAL A 66 -8.33 -11.06 -1.92
C VAL A 66 -6.80 -11.10 -1.99
N LEU A 67 -6.17 -9.96 -1.70
CA LEU A 67 -4.74 -9.77 -1.82
C LEU A 67 -4.21 -8.98 -0.62
N GLY A 68 -3.14 -9.46 -0.03
CA GLY A 68 -2.46 -8.78 1.05
C GLY A 68 -0.97 -8.58 0.78
N TYR A 69 -0.40 -7.63 1.51
CA TYR A 69 1.03 -7.37 1.57
C TYR A 69 1.43 -7.19 3.03
N ASP A 70 2.42 -7.94 3.47
CA ASP A 70 3.08 -7.73 4.74
C ASP A 70 4.44 -7.06 4.47
N TYR A 71 4.54 -5.75 4.73
CA TYR A 71 5.76 -4.98 4.52
C TYR A 71 6.64 -5.03 5.76
N HIS A 72 7.79 -5.70 5.66
CA HIS A 72 8.77 -5.84 6.73
C HIS A 72 9.82 -4.71 6.73
N ASN A 73 9.98 -4.03 5.60
CA ASN A 73 10.78 -2.82 5.45
C ASN A 73 10.04 -1.83 4.56
N CYS A 74 10.08 -0.55 4.92
CA CYS A 74 9.41 0.52 4.20
C CYS A 74 10.43 1.60 3.81
N GLY A 75 10.60 1.81 2.50
CA GLY A 75 11.50 2.83 1.97
C GLY A 75 11.16 4.24 2.44
N ILE A 76 9.86 4.57 2.56
CA ILE A 76 9.40 5.85 3.09
C ILE A 76 9.79 6.02 4.55
N CYS A 77 9.57 5.01 5.40
CA CYS A 77 9.96 5.06 6.79
C CYS A 77 11.48 5.23 6.95
N ASN A 78 12.27 4.55 6.13
CA ASN A 78 13.73 4.67 6.15
C ASN A 78 14.16 6.07 5.71
N LEU A 79 13.60 6.59 4.63
CA LEU A 79 13.86 7.95 4.17
C LEU A 79 13.52 8.99 5.25
N CYS A 80 12.33 8.89 5.85
CA CYS A 80 11.93 9.81 6.91
C CYS A 80 12.84 9.73 8.14
N ARG A 81 13.39 8.55 8.48
CA ARG A 81 14.39 8.43 9.56
C ARG A 81 15.71 9.08 9.18
N ASP A 82 16.20 8.83 7.97
CA ASP A 82 17.45 9.38 7.47
C ASP A 82 17.39 10.93 7.41
N GLU A 83 16.23 11.49 7.08
CA GLU A 83 15.97 12.95 7.03
C GLU A 83 15.54 13.55 8.38
N GLY A 84 15.45 12.78 9.44
CA GLY A 84 15.09 13.26 10.79
C GLY A 84 13.64 13.72 10.93
N CYS A 85 12.72 13.20 10.09
CA CYS A 85 11.30 13.56 10.09
C CYS A 85 10.37 12.32 10.17
N PHE A 86 10.79 11.32 10.93
CA PHE A 86 10.05 10.03 11.00
C PHE A 86 8.59 10.19 11.43
N GLU A 87 8.29 11.19 12.24
CA GLU A 87 6.91 11.51 12.67
C GLU A 87 5.97 11.85 11.52
N LEU A 88 6.51 12.20 10.34
CA LEU A 88 5.70 12.47 9.15
C LEU A 88 5.28 11.20 8.41
N ALA A 89 5.98 10.09 8.58
CA ALA A 89 5.73 8.84 7.84
C ALA A 89 4.29 8.36 7.98
N LYS A 90 3.71 8.43 9.19
CA LYS A 90 2.31 8.05 9.44
C LYS A 90 1.27 8.83 8.61
N TYR A 91 1.56 10.08 8.29
CA TYR A 91 0.66 10.91 7.47
C TYR A 91 0.74 10.50 6.01
N LEU A 92 1.93 10.12 5.52
CA LEU A 92 2.10 9.56 4.18
C LEU A 92 1.37 8.21 4.05
N CYS A 93 1.42 7.36 5.07
CA CYS A 93 0.70 6.09 5.11
C CYS A 93 -0.84 6.26 5.00
N ARG A 94 -1.40 7.42 5.35
CA ARG A 94 -2.84 7.70 5.16
C ARG A 94 -3.24 7.77 3.69
N MET A 95 -2.29 8.08 2.81
CA MET A 95 -2.55 8.18 1.37
C MET A 95 -2.94 6.84 0.75
N ASP A 96 -2.51 5.72 1.33
CA ASP A 96 -2.87 4.38 0.86
C ASP A 96 -4.39 4.16 0.84
N PHE A 97 -5.10 4.69 1.84
CA PHE A 97 -6.56 4.62 1.90
C PHE A 97 -7.23 5.47 0.81
N VAL A 98 -6.65 6.63 0.48
CA VAL A 98 -7.14 7.48 -0.62
C VAL A 98 -6.97 6.76 -1.96
N LEU A 99 -5.80 6.18 -2.19
CA LEU A 99 -5.52 5.43 -3.42
C LEU A 99 -6.42 4.19 -3.55
N ALA A 100 -6.60 3.45 -2.46
CA ALA A 100 -7.51 2.30 -2.43
C ALA A 100 -8.95 2.72 -2.74
N ASP A 101 -9.42 3.82 -2.14
CA ASP A 101 -10.76 4.37 -2.39
C ASP A 101 -10.95 4.78 -3.86
N MET A 102 -9.97 5.43 -4.46
CA MET A 102 -9.98 5.82 -5.88
C MET A 102 -10.04 4.62 -6.83
N MET A 103 -9.47 3.47 -6.43
CA MET A 103 -9.53 2.21 -7.19
C MET A 103 -10.78 1.38 -6.90
N ASP A 104 -11.69 1.87 -6.06
CA ASP A 104 -12.86 1.14 -5.55
C ASP A 104 -12.49 -0.13 -4.77
N LEU A 105 -11.39 -0.08 -4.03
CA LEU A 105 -10.89 -1.13 -3.17
C LEU A 105 -11.23 -0.86 -1.70
N LYS A 106 -11.54 -1.91 -0.96
CA LYS A 106 -11.51 -1.92 0.50
C LYS A 106 -10.07 -2.21 0.94
N LEU A 107 -9.46 -1.28 1.67
CA LEU A 107 -8.18 -1.50 2.35
C LEU A 107 -8.41 -1.65 3.84
N THR A 108 -7.94 -2.75 4.42
CA THR A 108 -7.87 -2.96 5.86
C THR A 108 -6.40 -3.07 6.28
N ARG A 109 -6.06 -2.45 7.39
CA ARG A 109 -4.71 -2.44 7.95
C ARG A 109 -4.79 -2.23 9.45
N THR A 110 -4.14 -3.07 10.26
CA THR A 110 -4.20 -3.01 11.72
C THR A 110 -2.94 -2.42 12.34
N GLN A 111 -1.81 -2.46 11.63
CA GLN A 111 -0.54 -1.92 12.10
C GLN A 111 0.31 -1.37 10.94
N THR A 112 1.22 -0.48 11.27
CA THR A 112 2.21 0.06 10.33
C THR A 112 3.57 0.23 10.99
N LEU A 113 4.63 0.12 10.19
CA LEU A 113 6.01 0.45 10.60
C LEU A 113 6.15 1.92 11.01
N ALA A 114 5.33 2.81 10.47
CA ALA A 114 5.31 4.24 10.80
C ALA A 114 4.73 4.53 12.19
N GLU A 115 3.96 3.59 12.77
CA GLU A 115 3.31 3.69 14.07
C GLU A 115 3.80 2.60 15.05
N ASN A 116 5.07 2.23 14.93
CA ASN A 116 5.76 1.26 15.78
C ASN A 116 5.22 -0.18 15.68
N GLY A 117 4.51 -0.52 14.63
CA GLY A 117 4.19 -1.91 14.30
C GLY A 117 5.43 -2.69 13.90
N THR A 118 5.34 -4.01 13.96
CA THR A 118 6.44 -4.90 13.54
C THR A 118 6.52 -5.07 12.04
N TYR A 119 5.41 -4.84 11.33
CA TYR A 119 5.27 -4.80 9.88
C TYR A 119 4.01 -4.00 9.52
N CYS A 120 3.79 -3.74 8.22
CA CYS A 120 2.51 -3.16 7.76
C CYS A 120 1.67 -4.28 7.14
N ASP A 121 0.46 -4.48 7.63
CA ASP A 121 -0.46 -5.53 7.18
C ASP A 121 -1.55 -5.00 6.23
N PHE A 122 -1.22 -4.85 4.98
CA PHE A 122 -2.19 -4.40 3.97
C PHE A 122 -3.08 -5.56 3.52
N ARG A 123 -4.39 -5.36 3.55
CA ARG A 123 -5.38 -6.33 3.05
C ARG A 123 -6.35 -5.64 2.12
N TYR A 124 -6.31 -6.02 0.85
CA TYR A 124 -7.14 -5.45 -0.21
C TYR A 124 -8.25 -6.41 -0.60
N GLY A 125 -9.46 -5.91 -0.58
CA GLY A 125 -10.67 -6.61 -1.01
C GLY A 125 -11.54 -5.72 -1.86
N ARG A 126 -12.66 -6.28 -2.35
CA ARG A 126 -13.69 -5.51 -3.02
C ARG A 126 -14.54 -4.79 -1.96
N LYS A 127 -14.99 -3.58 -2.26
CA LYS A 127 -16.03 -2.94 -1.46
C LYS A 127 -17.31 -3.77 -1.56
N SER A 128 -18.01 -3.92 -0.45
CA SER A 128 -19.34 -4.53 -0.45
C SER A 128 -20.29 -3.61 -1.24
N GLN A 129 -21.05 -4.22 -2.12
CA GLN A 129 -22.12 -3.53 -2.84
C GLN A 129 -23.28 -3.19 -1.91
#